data_6fe1e3ad66ee681fc6f038706fa73c58
#
_entry.id   6fe1e3ad66ee681fc6f038706fa73c58
#
_cell.length_a   1.000
_cell.length_b   1.000
_cell.length_c   1.000
_cell.angle_alpha   90.00
_cell.angle_beta   90.00
_cell.angle_gamma   90.00
#
_symmetry.space_group_name_H-M   'P 1'
#
loop_
_entity.id
_entity.type
_entity.pdbx_description
1 polymer ?
#
loop_
_entity_poly.entity_id
_entity_poly.type
_entity_poly.pdbx_seq_one_letter_code
_entity_poly.pdbx_strand_id
1 'polypeptide(L)'
;MKLNRKSILLPSPLGEGSGVRLLWLLLALFALTAQAQVKSKVITTLKGYPSGTIDEYHFHAGNAVVMGRFTNRTEHKFSTFNVTGTDLFSNQDFVRTIHIESDGSFLELISLPHSGWVYFDGVEIPPAFIAVGDTLEIQVDGSVNEAKLSGSGVTGEVNSVWPRLESQFSSKETRTPWEGLDRKFMLEWKNRKVKELDQIASAIDSDTITLLNGCSHHAKDVLKTSLLAMPLEQMLVAMHQWWWRTRSEDGKANPALTISAASFFDFLSVRQSYLMDNPLMVFAADGGGVINNMEFIVLNAYLFLANDMQRWSKTTDSDELGNYKQNFILPHNYDPALHREILVFDKGHLVSVADYYAMCSDSIRSRFGLSNTGFMMQLCLLHRVLDFDFEGSDDWFLTRKAEELAGAIPQFTAPSICHHAVDVYRRFVIEREGNARMDASNSTPGDSLFQSLKEKYAGNVIYMDFWGIGCGPCRRGMLDQRTLVEQYKDAPVRFLYICNEKDSPREPSEKFLTDNDIQGEHIFLSSDEWNLLTSKFQFNAIPFTLLIDRNGNIVEKNVPPTAAKLDELLK
;
A
#
# COMPACT_ATOMS: atom_id res chain seq x y z
N MET A 1 2.73 -49.83 20.87
CA MET A 1 2.70 -49.17 22.18
C MET A 1 1.28 -48.65 22.41
N LYS A 2 0.55 -49.26 23.39
CA LYS A 2 -0.89 -49.07 23.57
C LYS A 2 -1.18 -47.76 24.29
N LEU A 3 -2.00 -46.89 23.72
CA LEU A 3 -2.53 -45.70 24.38
C LEU A 3 -3.77 -46.06 25.21
N ASN A 4 -3.66 -45.83 26.52
CA ASN A 4 -4.69 -46.01 27.52
C ASN A 4 -5.82 -44.98 27.34
N ARG A 5 -7.05 -45.47 27.08
CA ARG A 5 -8.27 -44.71 27.26
C ARG A 5 -8.61 -44.66 28.76
N LYS A 6 -8.51 -43.52 29.40
CA LYS A 6 -9.17 -43.29 30.69
C LYS A 6 -10.65 -42.98 30.43
N SER A 7 -11.50 -43.87 30.80
CA SER A 7 -12.94 -43.68 30.92
C SER A 7 -13.23 -42.75 32.13
N ILE A 8 -13.89 -41.64 31.84
CA ILE A 8 -14.47 -40.79 32.92
C ILE A 8 -15.78 -41.42 33.32
N LEU A 9 -15.82 -42.02 34.51
CA LEU A 9 -17.03 -42.47 35.19
C LEU A 9 -17.79 -41.25 35.72
N LEU A 10 -18.98 -41.03 35.14
CA LEU A 10 -19.96 -40.11 35.72
C LEU A 10 -20.67 -40.79 36.90
N PRO A 11 -20.92 -40.11 38.01
CA PRO A 11 -21.64 -40.69 39.13
C PRO A 11 -23.11 -40.92 38.75
N SER A 12 -23.65 -42.10 39.09
CA SER A 12 -25.04 -42.44 38.91
C SER A 12 -25.94 -41.66 39.87
N PRO A 13 -26.98 -40.99 39.41
CA PRO A 13 -27.95 -40.37 40.29
C PRO A 13 -28.99 -41.42 40.71
N LEU A 14 -28.96 -41.80 41.96
CA LEU A 14 -30.08 -42.48 42.60
C LEU A 14 -31.12 -41.43 43.01
N GLY A 15 -32.34 -41.53 42.43
CA GLY A 15 -33.53 -41.00 43.07
C GLY A 15 -34.05 -39.64 42.64
N GLU A 16 -34.31 -39.40 41.37
CA GLU A 16 -35.17 -38.29 40.98
C GLU A 16 -36.25 -38.73 40.00
N GLY A 17 -37.47 -38.25 40.22
CA GLY A 17 -38.68 -38.70 39.54
C GLY A 17 -38.68 -38.38 38.03
N SER A 18 -39.51 -39.07 37.28
CA SER A 18 -39.60 -39.06 35.80
C SER A 18 -39.72 -37.67 35.17
N GLY A 19 -40.22 -36.66 35.90
CA GLY A 19 -40.38 -35.29 35.43
C GLY A 19 -39.06 -34.52 35.28
N VAL A 20 -38.09 -34.76 36.19
CA VAL A 20 -36.76 -34.09 36.16
C VAL A 20 -35.91 -34.63 35.01
N ARG A 21 -36.02 -35.94 34.74
CA ARG A 21 -35.33 -36.55 33.57
C ARG A 21 -35.84 -36.01 32.25
N LEU A 22 -37.15 -35.75 32.13
CA LEU A 22 -37.72 -35.15 30.93
C LEU A 22 -37.28 -33.71 30.74
N LEU A 23 -37.15 -32.94 31.84
CA LEU A 23 -36.66 -31.56 31.81
C LEU A 23 -35.18 -31.49 31.38
N TRP A 24 -34.33 -32.37 31.88
CA TRP A 24 -32.93 -32.47 31.49
C TRP A 24 -32.74 -32.92 30.05
N LEU A 25 -33.59 -33.85 29.55
CA LEU A 25 -33.63 -34.25 28.15
C LEU A 25 -34.11 -33.12 27.24
N LEU A 26 -35.10 -32.35 27.67
CA LEU A 26 -35.58 -31.18 26.92
C LEU A 26 -34.54 -30.05 26.91
N LEU A 27 -33.84 -29.78 28.03
CA LEU A 27 -32.75 -28.82 28.09
C LEU A 27 -31.54 -29.25 27.27
N ALA A 28 -31.20 -30.55 27.26
CA ALA A 28 -30.15 -31.10 26.39
C ALA A 28 -30.53 -31.06 24.91
N LEU A 29 -31.80 -31.33 24.57
CA LEU A 29 -32.32 -31.16 23.21
C LEU A 29 -32.37 -29.69 22.80
N PHE A 30 -32.75 -28.78 23.72
CA PHE A 30 -32.71 -27.34 23.47
C PHE A 30 -31.26 -26.82 23.32
N ALA A 31 -30.31 -27.32 24.11
CA ALA A 31 -28.88 -26.98 23.96
C ALA A 31 -28.30 -27.55 22.66
N LEU A 32 -28.72 -28.78 22.26
CA LEU A 32 -28.32 -29.36 20.98
C LEU A 32 -28.98 -28.67 19.77
N THR A 33 -30.24 -28.22 19.90
CA THR A 33 -30.90 -27.41 18.85
C THR A 33 -30.40 -25.98 18.84
N ALA A 34 -30.05 -25.37 19.98
CA ALA A 34 -29.40 -24.06 20.02
C ALA A 34 -27.97 -24.10 19.47
N GLN A 35 -27.22 -25.20 19.69
CA GLN A 35 -25.92 -25.40 19.03
C GLN A 35 -26.05 -25.80 17.56
N ALA A 36 -27.18 -26.41 17.15
CA ALA A 36 -27.44 -26.72 15.74
C ALA A 36 -27.93 -25.50 14.93
N GLN A 37 -28.36 -24.43 15.59
CA GLN A 37 -28.91 -23.24 14.90
C GLN A 37 -27.90 -22.15 14.54
N VAL A 38 -26.61 -22.29 14.80
CA VAL A 38 -25.60 -21.32 14.35
C VAL A 38 -24.33 -22.02 13.83
N LYS A 39 -24.49 -23.01 12.99
CA LYS A 39 -23.54 -23.16 11.89
C LYS A 39 -24.07 -22.32 10.73
N SER A 40 -23.87 -21.02 10.78
CA SER A 40 -23.98 -20.23 9.56
C SER A 40 -23.11 -20.95 8.53
N LYS A 41 -23.73 -21.38 7.43
CA LYS A 41 -23.04 -22.05 6.35
C LYS A 41 -22.00 -21.08 5.82
N VAL A 42 -20.74 -21.28 6.21
CA VAL A 42 -19.67 -20.42 5.73
C VAL A 42 -19.63 -20.58 4.22
N ILE A 43 -19.83 -19.46 3.51
CA ILE A 43 -19.75 -19.44 2.06
C ILE A 43 -18.29 -19.55 1.70
N THR A 44 -17.92 -20.64 1.05
CA THR A 44 -16.55 -20.89 0.58
C THR A 44 -16.37 -20.47 -0.88
N THR A 45 -17.45 -20.31 -1.63
CA THR A 45 -17.46 -19.92 -3.04
C THR A 45 -18.69 -19.07 -3.31
N LEU A 46 -18.52 -17.87 -3.85
CA LEU A 46 -19.63 -17.00 -4.22
C LEU A 46 -20.11 -17.36 -5.63
N LYS A 47 -21.34 -17.87 -5.74
CA LYS A 47 -21.94 -18.25 -7.02
C LYS A 47 -22.24 -17.08 -7.93
N GLY A 48 -22.50 -15.90 -7.36
CA GLY A 48 -22.77 -14.67 -8.08
C GLY A 48 -21.51 -13.84 -8.38
N TYR A 49 -20.32 -14.43 -8.17
CA TYR A 49 -19.07 -13.75 -8.43
C TYR A 49 -18.58 -14.03 -9.85
N PRO A 50 -18.01 -13.05 -10.56
CA PRO A 50 -17.71 -13.22 -11.96
C PRO A 50 -16.62 -14.26 -12.19
N SER A 51 -16.89 -15.11 -13.17
CA SER A 51 -15.86 -15.90 -13.84
C SER A 51 -15.23 -15.12 -15.01
N GLY A 52 -15.41 -13.79 -15.02
CA GLY A 52 -14.89 -12.93 -16.07
C GLY A 52 -13.38 -13.07 -16.23
N THR A 53 -12.92 -13.08 -17.46
CA THR A 53 -11.49 -13.01 -17.74
C THR A 53 -10.97 -11.65 -17.30
N ILE A 54 -9.75 -11.62 -16.77
CA ILE A 54 -9.07 -10.41 -16.32
C ILE A 54 -9.07 -9.32 -17.39
N ASP A 55 -9.04 -9.70 -18.67
CA ASP A 55 -9.04 -8.79 -19.82
C ASP A 55 -10.30 -7.93 -19.92
N GLU A 56 -11.42 -8.34 -19.34
CA GLU A 56 -12.68 -7.59 -19.35
C GLU A 56 -12.68 -6.41 -18.38
N TYR A 57 -11.71 -6.34 -17.45
CA TYR A 57 -11.67 -5.36 -16.37
C TYR A 57 -10.63 -4.26 -16.51
N HIS A 58 -10.16 -3.95 -17.69
CA HIS A 58 -9.20 -2.85 -17.86
C HIS A 58 -7.99 -2.89 -16.90
N PHE A 59 -7.38 -4.06 -16.75
CA PHE A 59 -6.15 -4.23 -15.94
C PHE A 59 -4.91 -3.59 -16.56
N HIS A 60 -5.05 -2.98 -17.71
CA HIS A 60 -3.96 -2.38 -18.46
C HIS A 60 -4.04 -0.86 -18.46
N ALA A 61 -2.90 -0.24 -18.73
CA ALA A 61 -2.80 1.20 -18.83
C ALA A 61 -3.65 1.75 -19.98
N GLY A 62 -4.20 2.93 -19.76
CA GLY A 62 -4.98 3.64 -20.77
C GLY A 62 -5.33 5.05 -20.32
N ASN A 63 -6.17 5.72 -21.06
CA ASN A 63 -6.55 7.08 -20.75
C ASN A 63 -8.00 7.14 -20.22
N ALA A 64 -8.26 8.16 -19.41
CA ALA A 64 -9.61 8.54 -18.97
C ALA A 64 -9.74 10.07 -19.02
N VAL A 65 -10.96 10.56 -19.06
CA VAL A 65 -11.23 12.00 -19.04
C VAL A 65 -11.66 12.39 -17.62
N VAL A 66 -11.06 13.44 -17.07
CA VAL A 66 -11.52 14.10 -15.85
C VAL A 66 -12.00 15.50 -16.23
N MET A 67 -13.27 15.78 -15.97
CA MET A 67 -13.87 17.07 -16.29
C MET A 67 -14.81 17.55 -15.18
N GLY A 68 -15.11 18.84 -15.19
CA GLY A 68 -16.08 19.37 -14.23
C GLY A 68 -15.99 20.86 -14.05
N ARG A 69 -16.53 21.31 -12.91
CA ARG A 69 -16.59 22.73 -12.59
C ARG A 69 -16.65 22.98 -11.10
N PHE A 70 -15.89 23.98 -10.67
CA PHE A 70 -16.04 24.61 -9.37
C PHE A 70 -16.99 25.82 -9.49
N THR A 71 -18.09 25.82 -8.76
CA THR A 71 -19.03 26.93 -8.66
C THR A 71 -18.94 27.61 -7.30
N ASN A 72 -19.42 28.85 -7.19
CA ASN A 72 -19.46 29.60 -5.93
C ASN A 72 -18.12 29.64 -5.19
N ARG A 73 -17.03 29.74 -5.96
CA ARG A 73 -15.68 29.78 -5.41
C ARG A 73 -15.51 31.06 -4.60
N THR A 74 -15.33 30.97 -3.29
CA THR A 74 -14.82 32.06 -2.48
C THR A 74 -13.36 32.30 -2.85
N GLU A 75 -12.97 33.56 -3.02
CA GLU A 75 -11.66 34.03 -3.55
C GLU A 75 -10.52 33.01 -3.55
N HIS A 76 -10.04 32.75 -4.75
CA HIS A 76 -9.28 31.56 -5.03
C HIS A 76 -7.86 31.68 -4.92
N LYS A 77 -7.29 30.63 -4.34
CA LYS A 77 -5.90 30.49 -4.06
C LYS A 77 -5.21 29.37 -4.86
N PHE A 78 -5.93 28.67 -5.73
CA PHE A 78 -5.34 27.58 -6.53
C PHE A 78 -5.95 27.51 -7.94
N SER A 79 -5.13 27.25 -8.92
CA SER A 79 -5.49 27.02 -10.32
C SER A 79 -5.28 25.56 -10.75
N THR A 80 -4.80 24.73 -9.83
CA THR A 80 -4.57 23.32 -10.09
C THR A 80 -5.02 22.46 -8.89
N PHE A 81 -5.32 21.19 -9.17
CA PHE A 81 -5.38 20.12 -8.17
C PHE A 81 -4.82 18.85 -8.77
N ASN A 82 -4.45 17.87 -7.93
CA ASN A 82 -3.95 16.60 -8.42
C ASN A 82 -4.99 15.50 -8.31
N VAL A 83 -5.03 14.65 -9.32
CA VAL A 83 -5.60 13.30 -9.26
C VAL A 83 -4.45 12.35 -8.94
N THR A 84 -4.55 11.64 -7.83
CA THR A 84 -3.49 10.75 -7.34
C THR A 84 -4.01 9.33 -7.15
N GLY A 85 -3.14 8.37 -7.23
CA GLY A 85 -3.46 6.98 -6.97
C GLY A 85 -2.19 6.15 -6.97
N THR A 86 -2.35 4.85 -6.76
CA THR A 86 -1.24 3.89 -6.78
C THR A 86 -1.48 2.85 -7.87
N ASP A 87 -0.49 2.60 -8.70
CA ASP A 87 -0.46 1.40 -9.54
C ASP A 87 -0.27 0.19 -8.63
N LEU A 88 -1.35 -0.52 -8.37
CA LEU A 88 -1.36 -1.64 -7.43
C LEU A 88 -0.58 -2.87 -7.91
N PHE A 89 -0.04 -2.86 -9.11
CA PHE A 89 0.86 -3.92 -9.58
C PHE A 89 2.34 -3.57 -9.41
N SER A 90 2.72 -2.31 -9.64
CA SER A 90 4.10 -1.86 -9.46
C SER A 90 4.38 -1.23 -8.10
N ASN A 91 3.36 -1.03 -7.29
CA ASN A 91 3.40 -0.28 -6.03
C ASN A 91 3.95 1.14 -6.19
N GLN A 92 3.74 1.74 -7.36
CA GLN A 92 4.20 3.09 -7.66
C GLN A 92 3.04 4.07 -7.71
N ASP A 93 3.23 5.21 -7.07
CA ASP A 93 2.26 6.27 -7.13
C ASP A 93 2.22 6.91 -8.53
N PHE A 94 1.04 7.38 -8.90
CA PHE A 94 0.88 8.27 -10.03
C PHE A 94 0.19 9.56 -9.60
N VAL A 95 0.63 10.67 -10.17
CA VAL A 95 0.08 12.00 -9.91
C VAL A 95 -0.18 12.67 -11.24
N ARG A 96 -1.40 13.23 -11.41
CA ARG A 96 -1.81 13.95 -12.62
C ARG A 96 -2.40 15.30 -12.22
N THR A 97 -1.78 16.38 -12.67
CA THR A 97 -2.24 17.74 -12.38
C THR A 97 -3.40 18.10 -13.31
N ILE A 98 -4.48 18.58 -12.73
CA ILE A 98 -5.66 19.12 -13.42
C ILE A 98 -5.59 20.64 -13.34
N HIS A 99 -5.73 21.32 -14.47
CA HIS A 99 -5.76 22.77 -14.54
C HIS A 99 -7.21 23.28 -14.50
N ILE A 100 -7.45 24.32 -13.74
CA ILE A 100 -8.77 24.93 -13.56
C ILE A 100 -8.78 26.26 -14.29
N GLU A 101 -9.69 26.39 -15.24
CA GLU A 101 -9.89 27.62 -16.00
C GLU A 101 -10.45 28.76 -15.12
N SER A 102 -10.32 29.99 -15.59
CA SER A 102 -10.78 31.18 -14.85
C SER A 102 -12.27 31.18 -14.52
N ASP A 103 -13.10 30.47 -15.33
CA ASP A 103 -14.53 30.29 -15.09
C ASP A 103 -14.85 29.13 -14.15
N GLY A 104 -13.82 28.46 -13.61
CA GLY A 104 -13.93 27.32 -12.71
C GLY A 104 -14.06 25.97 -13.40
N SER A 105 -14.17 25.93 -14.74
CA SER A 105 -14.22 24.67 -15.48
C SER A 105 -12.85 24.00 -15.58
N PHE A 106 -12.84 22.70 -15.79
CA PHE A 106 -11.64 21.92 -16.10
C PHE A 106 -11.98 20.71 -17.00
N LEU A 107 -11.04 20.32 -17.83
CA LEU A 107 -11.11 19.14 -18.68
C LEU A 107 -9.71 18.67 -18.99
N GLU A 108 -9.35 17.47 -18.52
CA GLU A 108 -8.04 16.86 -18.77
C GLU A 108 -8.18 15.41 -19.21
N LEU A 109 -7.33 15.01 -20.15
CA LEU A 109 -7.12 13.62 -20.50
C LEU A 109 -5.96 13.09 -19.66
N ILE A 110 -6.25 12.18 -18.74
CA ILE A 110 -5.25 11.62 -17.84
C ILE A 110 -4.89 10.19 -18.25
N SER A 111 -3.62 9.84 -18.09
CA SER A 111 -3.15 8.47 -18.26
C SER A 111 -3.22 7.74 -16.92
N LEU A 112 -3.85 6.57 -16.92
CA LEU A 112 -3.99 5.69 -15.77
C LEU A 112 -3.16 4.42 -15.98
N PRO A 113 -2.52 3.85 -14.95
CA PRO A 113 -1.86 2.54 -15.04
C PRO A 113 -2.87 1.39 -15.23
N HIS A 114 -4.04 1.52 -14.64
CA HIS A 114 -5.21 0.63 -14.75
C HIS A 114 -6.46 1.37 -14.24
N SER A 115 -7.62 0.80 -14.42
CA SER A 115 -8.84 1.27 -13.76
C SER A 115 -8.71 1.14 -12.24
N GLY A 116 -9.23 2.10 -11.47
CA GLY A 116 -9.11 2.03 -10.01
C GLY A 116 -9.63 3.25 -9.28
N TRP A 117 -9.39 3.29 -7.99
CA TRP A 117 -9.76 4.42 -7.13
C TRP A 117 -8.66 5.47 -7.15
N VAL A 118 -9.10 6.72 -7.24
CA VAL A 118 -8.24 7.90 -7.23
C VAL A 118 -8.65 8.85 -6.11
N TYR A 119 -7.69 9.63 -5.66
CA TYR A 119 -7.81 10.65 -4.63
C TYR A 119 -7.51 12.02 -5.23
N PHE A 120 -7.94 13.08 -4.54
CA PHE A 120 -7.82 14.44 -5.04
C PHE A 120 -7.09 15.32 -4.04
N ASP A 121 -5.84 15.68 -4.38
CA ASP A 121 -5.03 16.54 -3.51
C ASP A 121 -5.28 18.01 -3.81
N GLY A 122 -5.30 18.80 -2.75
CA GLY A 122 -5.52 20.25 -2.84
C GLY A 122 -6.99 20.68 -2.84
N VAL A 123 -7.96 19.75 -2.89
CA VAL A 123 -9.40 20.01 -2.92
C VAL A 123 -10.17 18.99 -2.07
N GLU A 124 -11.33 19.37 -1.56
CA GLU A 124 -12.19 18.48 -0.78
C GLU A 124 -13.18 17.74 -1.69
N ILE A 125 -12.67 16.77 -2.43
CA ILE A 125 -13.45 15.86 -3.28
C ILE A 125 -13.30 14.47 -2.69
N PRO A 126 -14.39 13.69 -2.51
CA PRO A 126 -14.28 12.31 -2.04
C PRO A 126 -13.54 11.43 -3.05
N PRO A 127 -12.90 10.34 -2.61
CA PRO A 127 -12.32 9.35 -3.52
C PRO A 127 -13.32 8.90 -4.59
N ALA A 128 -12.83 8.68 -5.80
CA ALA A 128 -13.64 8.26 -6.93
C ALA A 128 -13.05 7.05 -7.64
N PHE A 129 -13.90 6.16 -8.14
CA PHE A 129 -13.50 5.14 -9.08
C PHE A 129 -13.43 5.72 -10.49
N ILE A 130 -12.38 5.42 -11.23
CA ILE A 130 -12.24 5.80 -12.63
C ILE A 130 -11.79 4.60 -13.48
N ALA A 131 -12.57 4.29 -14.50
CA ALA A 131 -12.24 3.23 -15.45
C ALA A 131 -11.50 3.81 -16.67
N VAL A 132 -10.54 3.05 -17.16
CA VAL A 132 -9.87 3.36 -18.44
C VAL A 132 -10.92 3.42 -19.56
N GLY A 133 -10.88 4.48 -20.33
CA GLY A 133 -11.84 4.76 -21.42
C GLY A 133 -13.07 5.56 -21.00
N ASP A 134 -13.32 5.73 -19.71
CA ASP A 134 -14.48 6.45 -19.20
C ASP A 134 -14.19 7.94 -18.92
N THR A 135 -15.25 8.65 -18.58
CA THR A 135 -15.21 10.04 -18.13
C THR A 135 -15.66 10.12 -16.68
N LEU A 136 -14.87 10.78 -15.84
CA LEU A 136 -15.27 11.21 -14.49
C LEU A 136 -15.67 12.69 -14.56
N GLU A 137 -16.88 12.98 -14.14
CA GLU A 137 -17.40 14.34 -14.04
C GLU A 137 -17.54 14.76 -12.57
N ILE A 138 -16.95 15.90 -12.23
CA ILE A 138 -16.88 16.42 -10.85
C ILE A 138 -17.52 17.80 -10.81
N GLN A 139 -18.56 17.97 -10.01
CA GLN A 139 -19.20 19.26 -9.76
C GLN A 139 -18.96 19.63 -8.29
N VAL A 140 -18.28 20.74 -8.04
CA VAL A 140 -17.99 21.22 -6.69
C VAL A 140 -18.70 22.53 -6.45
N ASP A 141 -19.48 22.61 -5.37
CA ASP A 141 -20.06 23.85 -4.88
C ASP A 141 -19.24 24.37 -3.68
N GLY A 142 -18.42 25.38 -3.92
CA GLY A 142 -17.56 25.96 -2.90
C GLY A 142 -18.32 26.69 -1.78
N SER A 143 -19.61 27.02 -1.95
CA SER A 143 -20.39 27.67 -0.89
C SER A 143 -20.80 26.71 0.23
N VAL A 144 -20.95 25.42 -0.08
CA VAL A 144 -21.35 24.36 0.86
C VAL A 144 -20.31 23.27 1.02
N ASN A 145 -19.18 23.42 0.31
CA ASN A 145 -18.10 22.45 0.31
C ASN A 145 -18.57 21.01 -0.04
N GLU A 146 -19.45 20.92 -1.05
CA GLU A 146 -20.03 19.66 -1.49
C GLU A 146 -19.57 19.33 -2.90
N ALA A 147 -19.06 18.11 -3.10
CA ALA A 147 -18.70 17.57 -4.38
C ALA A 147 -19.69 16.50 -4.83
N LYS A 148 -20.14 16.57 -6.09
CA LYS A 148 -20.96 15.55 -6.74
C LYS A 148 -20.15 14.88 -7.84
N LEU A 149 -20.11 13.56 -7.78
CA LEU A 149 -19.44 12.72 -8.75
C LEU A 149 -20.45 12.06 -9.67
N SER A 150 -20.20 12.13 -10.97
CA SER A 150 -20.91 11.42 -12.02
C SER A 150 -19.93 10.98 -13.10
N GLY A 151 -20.41 10.41 -14.20
CA GLY A 151 -19.52 10.03 -15.28
C GLY A 151 -20.16 9.05 -16.27
N SER A 152 -19.36 8.56 -17.19
CA SER A 152 -19.79 7.55 -18.15
C SER A 152 -19.51 6.13 -17.62
N GLY A 153 -20.12 5.14 -18.25
CA GLY A 153 -19.82 3.72 -18.09
C GLY A 153 -19.74 3.24 -16.64
N VAL A 154 -18.74 2.44 -16.37
CA VAL A 154 -18.48 1.86 -15.02
C VAL A 154 -18.16 2.96 -14.01
N THR A 155 -17.43 3.99 -14.41
CA THR A 155 -17.10 5.15 -13.58
C THR A 155 -18.37 5.81 -13.01
N GLY A 156 -19.33 6.14 -13.87
CA GLY A 156 -20.57 6.77 -13.43
C GLY A 156 -21.43 5.88 -12.52
N GLU A 157 -21.54 4.60 -12.86
CA GLU A 157 -22.31 3.64 -12.07
C GLU A 157 -21.71 3.42 -10.67
N VAL A 158 -20.41 3.19 -10.59
CA VAL A 158 -19.72 2.96 -9.29
C VAL A 158 -19.83 4.17 -8.40
N ASN A 159 -19.47 5.37 -8.88
CA ASN A 159 -19.48 6.59 -8.07
C ASN A 159 -20.87 7.02 -7.63
N SER A 160 -21.91 6.68 -8.39
CA SER A 160 -23.30 6.97 -8.00
C SER A 160 -23.87 6.01 -6.94
N VAL A 161 -23.37 4.80 -6.87
CA VAL A 161 -23.91 3.72 -6.01
C VAL A 161 -23.08 3.52 -4.75
N TRP A 162 -21.76 3.61 -4.85
CA TRP A 162 -20.84 3.32 -3.75
C TRP A 162 -21.12 4.08 -2.45
N PRO A 163 -21.34 5.40 -2.41
CA PRO A 163 -21.56 6.11 -1.14
C PRO A 163 -22.78 5.59 -0.36
N ARG A 164 -23.82 5.13 -1.06
CA ARG A 164 -25.00 4.54 -0.43
C ARG A 164 -24.74 3.12 0.07
N LEU A 165 -24.00 2.31 -0.71
CA LEU A 165 -23.59 0.98 -0.28
C LEU A 165 -22.69 1.05 0.94
N GLU A 166 -21.66 1.87 0.88
CA GLU A 166 -20.75 2.10 1.99
C GLU A 166 -21.51 2.49 3.26
N SER A 167 -22.39 3.49 3.18
CA SER A 167 -23.23 3.93 4.30
C SER A 167 -24.15 2.82 4.84
N GLN A 168 -24.67 1.95 3.96
CA GLN A 168 -25.54 0.85 4.36
C GLN A 168 -24.79 -0.27 5.10
N PHE A 169 -23.57 -0.56 4.68
CA PHE A 169 -22.78 -1.69 5.19
C PHE A 169 -21.67 -1.28 6.17
N SER A 170 -21.38 0.02 6.32
CA SER A 170 -20.41 0.49 7.30
C SER A 170 -20.84 0.20 8.72
N SER A 171 -19.90 -0.29 9.52
CA SER A 171 -20.11 -0.51 10.94
C SER A 171 -20.27 0.82 11.68
N LYS A 172 -21.25 0.89 12.60
CA LYS A 172 -21.43 2.02 13.52
C LYS A 172 -20.58 1.93 14.78
N GLU A 173 -19.62 1.03 14.82
CA GLU A 173 -18.77 0.84 15.98
C GLU A 173 -17.81 2.02 16.14
N THR A 174 -17.87 2.70 17.27
CA THR A 174 -17.06 3.91 17.55
C THR A 174 -15.77 3.62 18.30
N ARG A 175 -15.69 2.46 18.99
CA ARG A 175 -14.51 2.06 19.74
C ARG A 175 -13.52 1.33 18.84
N THR A 176 -12.29 1.82 18.78
CA THR A 176 -11.21 1.14 18.05
C THR A 176 -10.77 -0.14 18.80
N PRO A 177 -10.47 -1.24 18.06
CA PRO A 177 -10.16 -2.53 18.70
C PRO A 177 -8.85 -2.54 19.51
N TRP A 178 -7.95 -1.60 19.26
CA TRP A 178 -6.69 -1.43 19.97
C TRP A 178 -6.76 -0.47 21.16
N GLU A 179 -7.91 0.15 21.41
CA GLU A 179 -8.10 1.05 22.53
C GLU A 179 -8.09 0.28 23.86
N GLY A 180 -7.21 0.70 24.79
CA GLY A 180 -7.02 0.07 26.08
C GLY A 180 -6.25 -1.26 26.06
N LEU A 181 -5.76 -1.70 24.89
CA LEU A 181 -4.97 -2.92 24.69
C LEU A 181 -5.60 -4.17 25.35
N ASP A 182 -6.90 -4.33 25.19
CA ASP A 182 -7.64 -5.51 25.66
C ASP A 182 -7.65 -6.63 24.60
N ARG A 183 -6.80 -7.64 24.82
CA ARG A 183 -6.67 -8.79 23.91
C ARG A 183 -7.99 -9.55 23.69
N LYS A 184 -8.82 -9.66 24.71
CA LYS A 184 -10.12 -10.33 24.62
C LYS A 184 -11.07 -9.53 23.73
N PHE A 185 -11.13 -8.21 23.96
CA PHE A 185 -11.93 -7.30 23.13
C PHE A 185 -11.48 -7.33 21.67
N MET A 186 -10.18 -7.31 21.40
CA MET A 186 -9.63 -7.39 20.03
C MET A 186 -10.10 -8.66 19.29
N LEU A 187 -10.09 -9.83 19.96
CA LEU A 187 -10.54 -11.09 19.37
C LEU A 187 -12.07 -11.14 19.20
N GLU A 188 -12.83 -10.60 20.14
CA GLU A 188 -14.29 -10.48 20.02
C GLU A 188 -14.67 -9.54 18.88
N TRP A 189 -13.97 -8.43 18.73
CA TRP A 189 -14.12 -7.49 17.63
C TRP A 189 -13.84 -8.17 16.28
N LYS A 190 -12.71 -8.88 16.15
CA LYS A 190 -12.38 -9.69 14.97
C LYS A 190 -13.54 -10.63 14.59
N ASN A 191 -14.09 -11.34 15.57
CA ASN A 191 -15.19 -12.29 15.31
C ASN A 191 -16.47 -11.57 14.83
N ARG A 192 -16.74 -10.35 15.31
CA ARG A 192 -17.84 -9.53 14.78
C ARG A 192 -17.59 -9.14 13.32
N LYS A 193 -16.36 -8.74 12.98
CA LYS A 193 -15.99 -8.38 11.60
C LYS A 193 -16.04 -9.57 10.63
N VAL A 194 -15.63 -10.76 11.07
CA VAL A 194 -15.80 -11.98 10.27
C VAL A 194 -17.28 -12.29 10.03
N LYS A 195 -18.14 -12.08 11.05
CA LYS A 195 -19.59 -12.25 10.87
C LYS A 195 -20.18 -11.20 9.91
N GLU A 196 -19.71 -9.97 9.95
CA GLU A 196 -20.10 -8.91 9.01
C GLU A 196 -19.70 -9.30 7.58
N LEU A 197 -18.47 -9.78 7.38
CA LEU A 197 -18.01 -10.30 6.10
C LEU A 197 -18.88 -11.46 5.58
N ASP A 198 -19.27 -12.40 6.45
CA ASP A 198 -20.16 -13.50 6.08
C ASP A 198 -21.57 -13.02 5.71
N GLN A 199 -22.08 -11.99 6.36
CA GLN A 199 -23.37 -11.37 6.02
C GLN A 199 -23.31 -10.71 4.64
N ILE A 200 -22.25 -9.96 4.35
CA ILE A 200 -22.00 -9.36 3.03
C ILE A 200 -21.91 -10.46 1.96
N ALA A 201 -21.10 -11.48 2.18
CA ALA A 201 -20.95 -12.62 1.27
C ALA A 201 -22.30 -13.32 1.01
N SER A 202 -23.11 -13.50 2.06
CA SER A 202 -24.46 -14.10 1.93
C SER A 202 -25.40 -13.20 1.12
N ALA A 203 -25.35 -11.88 1.31
CA ALA A 203 -26.18 -10.94 0.56
C ALA A 203 -25.79 -10.91 -0.93
N ILE A 204 -24.50 -11.03 -1.23
CA ILE A 204 -23.98 -11.14 -2.61
C ILE A 204 -24.43 -12.47 -3.24
N ASP A 205 -24.28 -13.59 -2.53
CA ASP A 205 -24.62 -14.94 -3.06
C ASP A 205 -26.12 -15.11 -3.31
N SER A 206 -26.95 -14.45 -2.50
CA SER A 206 -28.42 -14.48 -2.62
C SER A 206 -28.99 -13.35 -3.49
N ASP A 207 -28.15 -12.49 -4.07
CA ASP A 207 -28.53 -11.33 -4.91
C ASP A 207 -29.57 -10.41 -4.25
N THR A 208 -29.41 -10.18 -2.94
CA THR A 208 -30.36 -9.37 -2.16
C THR A 208 -29.99 -7.90 -2.02
N ILE A 209 -28.86 -7.48 -2.59
CA ILE A 209 -28.38 -6.10 -2.53
C ILE A 209 -29.09 -5.27 -3.61
N THR A 210 -30.24 -4.71 -3.28
CA THR A 210 -31.10 -3.99 -4.24
C THR A 210 -30.45 -2.75 -4.87
N LEU A 211 -29.48 -2.11 -4.19
CA LEU A 211 -28.73 -0.99 -4.74
C LEU A 211 -27.89 -1.35 -5.98
N LEU A 212 -27.60 -2.63 -6.18
CA LEU A 212 -26.90 -3.11 -7.37
C LEU A 212 -27.82 -3.32 -8.58
N ASN A 213 -29.15 -3.26 -8.38
CA ASN A 213 -30.08 -3.44 -9.47
C ASN A 213 -29.91 -2.32 -10.51
N GLY A 214 -29.82 -2.71 -11.78
CA GLY A 214 -29.60 -1.78 -12.88
C GLY A 214 -28.14 -1.45 -13.20
N CYS A 215 -27.19 -1.80 -12.32
CA CYS A 215 -25.77 -1.65 -12.64
C CYS A 215 -25.33 -2.69 -13.69
N SER A 216 -24.35 -2.31 -14.51
CA SER A 216 -23.66 -3.23 -15.42
C SER A 216 -22.93 -4.32 -14.63
N HIS A 217 -22.53 -5.37 -15.35
CA HIS A 217 -21.80 -6.48 -14.76
C HIS A 217 -20.48 -5.99 -14.11
N HIS A 218 -19.72 -5.20 -14.83
CA HIS A 218 -18.43 -4.67 -14.35
C HIS A 218 -18.59 -3.78 -13.12
N ALA A 219 -19.57 -2.86 -13.11
CA ALA A 219 -19.83 -2.04 -11.92
C ALA A 219 -20.24 -2.89 -10.70
N LYS A 220 -21.09 -3.91 -10.91
CA LYS A 220 -21.45 -4.86 -9.83
C LYS A 220 -20.24 -5.55 -9.25
N ASP A 221 -19.30 -5.95 -10.07
CA ASP A 221 -18.11 -6.65 -9.61
C ASP A 221 -17.19 -5.76 -8.78
N VAL A 222 -16.95 -4.53 -9.22
CA VAL A 222 -16.21 -3.53 -8.44
C VAL A 222 -16.91 -3.27 -7.09
N LEU A 223 -18.23 -3.04 -7.11
CA LEU A 223 -19.02 -2.73 -5.92
C LEU A 223 -19.09 -3.91 -4.93
N LYS A 224 -19.29 -5.14 -5.42
CA LYS A 224 -19.29 -6.35 -4.60
C LYS A 224 -17.93 -6.60 -3.97
N THR A 225 -16.86 -6.40 -4.74
CA THR A 225 -15.49 -6.57 -4.21
C THR A 225 -15.16 -5.50 -3.18
N SER A 226 -15.59 -4.25 -3.40
CA SER A 226 -15.42 -3.18 -2.42
C SER A 226 -16.13 -3.49 -1.10
N LEU A 227 -17.34 -4.03 -1.15
CA LEU A 227 -18.04 -4.48 0.06
C LEU A 227 -17.28 -5.59 0.83
N LEU A 228 -16.66 -6.53 0.12
CA LEU A 228 -15.86 -7.59 0.75
C LEU A 228 -14.52 -7.08 1.30
N ALA A 229 -13.91 -6.12 0.62
CA ALA A 229 -12.65 -5.51 1.02
C ALA A 229 -12.77 -4.70 2.32
N MET A 230 -13.88 -4.00 2.52
CA MET A 230 -14.09 -3.09 3.64
C MET A 230 -13.90 -3.74 5.03
N PRO A 231 -14.56 -4.84 5.42
CA PRO A 231 -14.29 -5.48 6.70
C PRO A 231 -12.91 -6.17 6.76
N LEU A 232 -12.37 -6.62 5.63
CA LEU A 232 -11.04 -7.20 5.55
C LEU A 232 -9.97 -6.14 5.82
N GLU A 233 -10.05 -4.99 5.19
CA GLU A 233 -9.15 -3.85 5.39
C GLU A 233 -9.17 -3.41 6.86
N GLN A 234 -10.35 -3.24 7.46
CA GLN A 234 -10.48 -2.89 8.87
C GLN A 234 -9.79 -3.90 9.80
N MET A 235 -9.89 -5.20 9.50
CA MET A 235 -9.20 -6.25 10.29
C MET A 235 -7.68 -6.20 10.10
N LEU A 236 -7.22 -5.89 8.90
CA LEU A 236 -5.79 -5.74 8.60
C LEU A 236 -5.20 -4.53 9.32
N VAL A 237 -5.84 -3.37 9.21
CA VAL A 237 -5.44 -2.14 9.93
C VAL A 237 -5.45 -2.37 11.44
N ALA A 238 -6.50 -3.01 11.97
CA ALA A 238 -6.60 -3.30 13.39
C ALA A 238 -5.43 -4.17 13.89
N MET A 239 -5.07 -5.21 13.12
CA MET A 239 -3.95 -6.08 13.47
C MET A 239 -2.61 -5.35 13.37
N HIS A 240 -2.42 -4.51 12.37
CA HIS A 240 -1.23 -3.67 12.20
C HIS A 240 -1.08 -2.71 13.40
N GLN A 241 -2.13 -1.97 13.75
CA GLN A 241 -2.13 -1.07 14.92
C GLN A 241 -1.90 -1.83 16.23
N TRP A 242 -2.51 -2.99 16.40
CA TRP A 242 -2.30 -3.85 17.55
C TRP A 242 -0.84 -4.27 17.68
N TRP A 243 -0.25 -4.72 16.58
CA TRP A 243 1.14 -5.18 16.53
C TRP A 243 2.13 -4.09 16.95
N TRP A 244 1.94 -2.85 16.46
CA TRP A 244 2.78 -1.72 16.83
C TRP A 244 2.60 -1.32 18.30
N ARG A 245 1.36 -1.21 18.78
CA ARG A 245 1.03 -0.71 20.13
C ARG A 245 1.34 -1.71 21.25
N THR A 246 1.48 -3.00 20.95
CA THR A 246 1.81 -4.05 21.91
C THR A 246 3.31 -4.33 22.04
N ARG A 247 4.13 -3.54 21.35
CA ARG A 247 5.60 -3.61 21.45
C ARG A 247 6.13 -2.51 22.35
N SER A 248 7.22 -2.82 23.08
CA SER A 248 8.02 -1.85 23.81
C SER A 248 8.89 -1.01 22.87
N GLU A 249 9.45 0.07 23.37
CA GLU A 249 10.34 0.96 22.60
C GLU A 249 11.56 0.22 21.98
N ASP A 250 12.02 -0.86 22.64
CA ASP A 250 13.07 -1.74 22.11
C ASP A 250 12.55 -2.79 21.10
N GLY A 251 11.29 -2.66 20.65
CA GLY A 251 10.66 -3.52 19.65
C GLY A 251 10.20 -4.89 20.13
N LYS A 252 10.35 -5.22 21.43
CA LYS A 252 9.92 -6.51 21.97
C LYS A 252 8.41 -6.59 22.17
N ALA A 253 7.83 -7.69 21.69
CA ALA A 253 6.40 -7.95 21.88
C ALA A 253 6.08 -8.26 23.35
N ASN A 254 4.97 -7.72 23.85
CA ASN A 254 4.42 -8.12 25.16
C ASN A 254 3.75 -9.51 25.02
N PRO A 255 4.27 -10.57 25.69
CA PRO A 255 3.74 -11.92 25.51
C PRO A 255 2.26 -12.06 25.90
N ALA A 256 1.78 -11.29 26.89
CA ALA A 256 0.39 -11.34 27.34
C ALA A 256 -0.59 -10.76 26.29
N LEU A 257 -0.11 -9.85 25.44
CA LEU A 257 -0.89 -9.19 24.42
C LEU A 257 -0.67 -9.78 23.01
N THR A 258 0.29 -10.68 22.85
CA THR A 258 0.63 -11.24 21.55
C THR A 258 -0.53 -11.99 20.93
N ILE A 259 -0.87 -11.61 19.69
CA ILE A 259 -1.80 -12.32 18.81
C ILE A 259 -1.02 -12.64 17.53
N SER A 260 -0.94 -13.92 17.16
CA SER A 260 -0.29 -14.30 15.91
C SER A 260 -1.18 -13.96 14.71
N ALA A 261 -0.59 -13.51 13.61
CA ALA A 261 -1.33 -13.26 12.36
C ALA A 261 -2.09 -14.52 11.91
N ALA A 262 -1.48 -15.70 11.99
CA ALA A 262 -2.13 -16.96 11.63
C ALA A 262 -3.41 -17.24 12.43
N SER A 263 -3.41 -16.97 13.76
CA SER A 263 -4.61 -17.16 14.59
C SER A 263 -5.64 -16.04 14.42
N PHE A 264 -5.21 -14.85 14.06
CA PHE A 264 -6.14 -13.73 13.80
C PHE A 264 -6.83 -13.88 12.44
N PHE A 265 -6.10 -14.30 11.41
CA PHE A 265 -6.60 -14.47 10.04
C PHE A 265 -6.94 -15.93 9.69
N ASP A 266 -7.27 -16.77 10.67
CA ASP A 266 -7.68 -18.17 10.50
C ASP A 266 -8.88 -18.35 9.55
N PHE A 267 -9.68 -17.31 9.37
CA PHE A 267 -10.83 -17.29 8.49
C PHE A 267 -10.49 -17.20 6.99
N LEU A 268 -9.26 -16.82 6.62
CA LEU A 268 -8.86 -16.62 5.22
C LEU A 268 -8.89 -17.91 4.41
N SER A 269 -8.42 -19.04 4.99
CA SER A 269 -8.38 -20.33 4.29
C SER A 269 -9.74 -20.81 3.80
N VAL A 270 -10.78 -20.55 4.59
CA VAL A 270 -12.17 -20.95 4.28
C VAL A 270 -12.81 -20.03 3.23
N ARG A 271 -12.31 -18.79 3.12
CA ARG A 271 -12.83 -17.74 2.22
C ARG A 271 -11.84 -17.40 1.11
N GLN A 272 -10.87 -18.27 0.90
CA GLN A 272 -9.75 -18.06 -0.01
C GLN A 272 -10.22 -17.65 -1.41
N SER A 273 -11.23 -18.35 -1.97
CA SER A 273 -11.67 -18.18 -3.36
C SER A 273 -12.15 -16.76 -3.70
N TYR A 274 -12.73 -16.04 -2.75
CA TYR A 274 -13.27 -14.70 -3.00
C TYR A 274 -12.56 -13.56 -2.27
N LEU A 275 -11.60 -13.88 -1.40
CA LEU A 275 -10.71 -12.88 -0.79
C LEU A 275 -9.30 -12.96 -1.36
N MET A 276 -8.66 -14.14 -1.27
CA MET A 276 -7.24 -14.29 -1.59
C MET A 276 -6.97 -14.58 -3.06
N ASP A 277 -7.87 -15.33 -3.71
CA ASP A 277 -7.76 -15.70 -5.13
C ASP A 277 -8.43 -14.68 -6.06
N ASN A 278 -8.99 -13.61 -5.50
CA ASN A 278 -9.80 -12.65 -6.23
C ASN A 278 -8.95 -11.53 -6.85
N PRO A 279 -8.75 -11.52 -8.17
CA PRO A 279 -7.98 -10.49 -8.85
C PRO A 279 -8.66 -9.12 -8.84
N LEU A 280 -9.99 -9.07 -8.65
CA LEU A 280 -10.75 -7.82 -8.61
C LEU A 280 -10.49 -6.99 -7.35
N MET A 281 -9.75 -7.55 -6.38
CA MET A 281 -9.40 -6.84 -5.16
C MET A 281 -8.61 -5.55 -5.45
N VAL A 282 -7.89 -5.49 -6.56
CA VAL A 282 -7.20 -4.26 -7.03
C VAL A 282 -8.17 -3.14 -7.42
N PHE A 283 -9.45 -3.47 -7.68
CA PHE A 283 -10.49 -2.46 -8.01
C PHE A 283 -11.40 -2.12 -6.82
N ALA A 284 -11.19 -2.75 -5.69
CA ALA A 284 -11.99 -2.45 -4.49
C ALA A 284 -11.69 -1.05 -3.95
N ALA A 285 -12.68 -0.40 -3.33
CA ALA A 285 -12.51 0.92 -2.72
C ALA A 285 -11.34 0.95 -1.70
N ASP A 286 -11.22 -0.11 -0.91
CA ASP A 286 -10.16 -0.27 0.09
C ASP A 286 -9.04 -1.22 -0.39
N GLY A 287 -9.00 -1.52 -1.70
CA GLY A 287 -8.09 -2.51 -2.28
C GLY A 287 -6.61 -2.21 -2.03
N GLY A 288 -6.21 -0.96 -2.21
CA GLY A 288 -4.85 -0.50 -1.89
C GLY A 288 -4.51 -0.69 -0.41
N GLY A 289 -5.42 -0.35 0.49
CA GLY A 289 -5.27 -0.57 1.94
C GLY A 289 -5.18 -2.06 2.29
N VAL A 290 -5.99 -2.91 1.66
CA VAL A 290 -5.92 -4.38 1.83
C VAL A 290 -4.56 -4.90 1.40
N ILE A 291 -4.08 -4.55 0.21
CA ILE A 291 -2.80 -5.03 -0.33
C ILE A 291 -1.64 -4.57 0.56
N ASN A 292 -1.54 -3.27 0.83
CA ASN A 292 -0.49 -2.69 1.66
C ASN A 292 -0.42 -3.32 3.07
N ASN A 293 -1.56 -3.41 3.77
CA ASN A 293 -1.57 -4.03 5.10
C ASN A 293 -1.33 -5.55 5.05
N MET A 294 -1.73 -6.23 3.98
CA MET A 294 -1.44 -7.65 3.78
C MET A 294 0.06 -7.90 3.68
N GLU A 295 0.79 -7.04 3.00
CA GLU A 295 2.26 -7.09 2.91
C GLU A 295 2.91 -7.02 4.28
N PHE A 296 2.50 -6.07 5.12
CA PHE A 296 3.06 -5.92 6.47
C PHE A 296 2.73 -7.08 7.39
N ILE A 297 1.53 -7.64 7.32
CA ILE A 297 1.03 -8.62 8.29
C ILE A 297 1.37 -10.03 7.87
N VAL A 298 1.14 -10.35 6.61
CA VAL A 298 1.30 -11.69 6.08
C VAL A 298 2.76 -11.96 5.74
N LEU A 299 3.43 -10.97 5.16
CA LEU A 299 4.83 -11.06 4.80
C LEU A 299 5.79 -10.76 5.97
N ASN A 300 5.27 -10.57 7.18
CA ASN A 300 6.12 -10.47 8.38
C ASN A 300 7.01 -11.72 8.61
N ALA A 301 6.74 -12.83 7.90
CA ALA A 301 7.71 -13.92 7.78
C ALA A 301 9.00 -13.52 7.04
N TYR A 302 8.92 -12.46 6.22
CA TYR A 302 10.03 -11.86 5.46
C TYR A 302 10.81 -10.82 6.24
N LEU A 303 10.33 -10.39 7.39
CA LEU A 303 11.13 -9.56 8.30
C LEU A 303 12.48 -10.20 8.64
N PHE A 304 12.64 -11.49 8.41
CA PHE A 304 13.95 -12.11 8.53
C PHE A 304 14.92 -11.60 7.45
N LEU A 305 14.50 -11.47 6.20
CA LEU A 305 15.35 -10.85 5.17
C LEU A 305 15.42 -9.33 5.35
N ALA A 306 14.31 -8.64 5.56
CA ALA A 306 14.32 -7.22 5.82
C ALA A 306 15.04 -6.87 7.12
N ASN A 307 14.95 -7.68 8.18
CA ASN A 307 15.73 -7.48 9.41
C ASN A 307 17.20 -7.84 9.21
N ASP A 308 17.53 -8.86 8.45
CA ASP A 308 18.91 -9.14 8.11
C ASP A 308 19.46 -8.04 7.20
N MET A 309 18.72 -7.58 6.23
CA MET A 309 19.11 -6.46 5.38
C MET A 309 19.12 -5.12 6.12
N GLN A 310 18.16 -4.81 7.02
CA GLN A 310 18.24 -3.65 7.92
C GLN A 310 19.39 -3.79 8.93
N ARG A 311 19.72 -4.97 9.38
CA ARG A 311 20.88 -5.23 10.21
C ARG A 311 22.17 -4.97 9.42
N TRP A 312 22.22 -5.37 8.15
CA TRP A 312 23.34 -5.12 7.24
C TRP A 312 23.43 -3.65 6.83
N SER A 313 22.32 -2.94 6.61
CA SER A 313 22.33 -1.51 6.33
C SER A 313 22.68 -0.65 7.57
N LYS A 314 22.54 -1.19 8.78
CA LYS A 314 22.92 -0.56 10.04
C LYS A 314 24.31 -0.95 10.53
N THR A 315 24.95 -1.95 9.96
CA THR A 315 26.36 -2.23 10.24
C THR A 315 27.20 -1.17 9.55
N THR A 316 27.73 -0.27 10.37
CA THR A 316 28.79 0.67 9.99
C THR A 316 30.12 -0.04 9.74
N ASP A 317 30.15 -1.36 9.75
CA ASP A 317 31.32 -2.16 9.46
C ASP A 317 31.47 -2.26 7.94
N SER A 318 32.36 -1.42 7.41
CA SER A 318 32.72 -1.39 5.99
C SER A 318 33.20 -2.72 5.45
N ASP A 319 33.75 -3.57 6.31
CA ASP A 319 34.28 -4.88 5.94
C ASP A 319 33.14 -5.92 5.82
N GLU A 320 32.15 -5.84 6.68
CA GLU A 320 30.95 -6.69 6.61
C GLU A 320 30.09 -6.34 5.41
N LEU A 321 29.87 -5.03 5.13
CA LEU A 321 29.20 -4.55 3.94
C LEU A 321 30.03 -4.84 2.68
N GLY A 322 31.36 -4.74 2.75
CA GLY A 322 32.28 -5.10 1.69
C GLY A 322 32.25 -6.60 1.40
N ASN A 323 32.22 -7.44 2.43
CA ASN A 323 32.04 -8.90 2.30
C ASN A 323 30.65 -9.27 1.76
N TYR A 324 29.61 -8.54 2.17
CA TYR A 324 28.28 -8.69 1.60
C TYR A 324 28.28 -8.28 0.13
N LYS A 325 28.80 -7.12 -0.22
CA LYS A 325 28.98 -6.69 -1.61
C LYS A 325 29.89 -7.63 -2.40
N GLN A 326 30.97 -8.18 -1.83
CA GLN A 326 31.85 -9.15 -2.49
C GLN A 326 31.23 -10.53 -2.67
N ASN A 327 30.37 -10.96 -1.75
CA ASN A 327 29.66 -12.24 -1.86
C ASN A 327 28.40 -12.13 -2.73
N PHE A 328 27.89 -10.92 -2.94
CA PHE A 328 26.77 -10.59 -3.84
C PHE A 328 27.21 -9.82 -5.08
N ILE A 329 28.38 -9.22 -5.10
CA ILE A 329 29.00 -8.76 -6.33
C ILE A 329 29.37 -10.02 -7.09
N LEU A 330 28.66 -10.19 -8.17
CA LEU A 330 28.98 -11.06 -9.25
C LEU A 330 30.48 -11.01 -9.48
N PRO A 331 31.18 -12.14 -9.54
CA PRO A 331 32.60 -12.17 -9.91
C PRO A 331 32.78 -11.27 -11.14
N HIS A 332 33.93 -10.61 -11.27
CA HIS A 332 34.25 -9.77 -12.43
C HIS A 332 34.04 -10.46 -13.80
N ASN A 333 33.77 -11.75 -13.81
CA ASN A 333 33.50 -12.59 -14.98
C ASN A 333 32.07 -13.12 -15.01
N TYR A 334 31.12 -12.43 -14.34
CA TYR A 334 29.70 -12.82 -14.37
C TYR A 334 29.15 -12.61 -15.79
N ASP A 335 28.82 -13.73 -16.42
CA ASP A 335 28.08 -13.74 -17.67
C ASP A 335 26.59 -14.02 -17.34
N PRO A 336 25.69 -13.03 -17.51
CA PRO A 336 24.25 -13.22 -17.27
C PRO A 336 23.66 -14.37 -18.10
N ALA A 337 24.26 -14.71 -19.24
CA ALA A 337 23.81 -15.82 -20.09
C ALA A 337 24.14 -17.19 -19.50
N LEU A 338 25.18 -17.30 -18.68
CA LEU A 338 25.63 -18.53 -18.05
C LEU A 338 25.09 -18.72 -16.62
N HIS A 339 24.80 -17.65 -15.91
CA HIS A 339 24.36 -17.69 -14.51
C HIS A 339 22.95 -17.14 -14.37
N ARG A 340 21.97 -17.96 -14.73
CA ARG A 340 20.54 -17.63 -14.62
C ARG A 340 20.01 -17.64 -13.18
N GLU A 341 20.82 -18.02 -12.20
CA GLU A 341 20.43 -18.14 -10.81
C GLU A 341 21.03 -17.00 -9.99
N ILE A 342 20.21 -16.01 -9.66
CA ILE A 342 20.57 -15.04 -8.64
C ILE A 342 20.37 -15.70 -7.30
N LEU A 343 21.38 -15.54 -6.45
CA LEU A 343 21.39 -16.11 -5.13
C LEU A 343 20.98 -15.04 -4.11
N VAL A 344 20.08 -15.41 -3.24
CA VAL A 344 19.64 -14.61 -2.09
C VAL A 344 20.17 -15.27 -0.83
N PHE A 345 20.57 -14.47 0.15
CA PHE A 345 21.09 -15.01 1.39
C PHE A 345 19.93 -15.32 2.37
N ASP A 346 19.67 -16.60 2.62
CA ASP A 346 18.73 -17.05 3.66
C ASP A 346 19.47 -17.79 4.77
N LYS A 347 19.38 -17.27 6.01
CA LYS A 347 19.95 -17.88 7.24
C LYS A 347 21.40 -18.38 7.12
N GLY A 348 22.21 -17.64 6.35
CA GLY A 348 23.62 -18.01 6.16
C GLY A 348 23.88 -18.93 4.95
N HIS A 349 22.84 -19.19 4.13
CA HIS A 349 22.97 -20.00 2.92
C HIS A 349 22.55 -19.20 1.69
N LEU A 350 23.23 -19.40 0.58
CA LEU A 350 22.85 -18.87 -0.71
C LEU A 350 21.80 -19.77 -1.33
N VAL A 351 20.63 -19.21 -1.66
CA VAL A 351 19.54 -19.89 -2.36
C VAL A 351 19.19 -19.13 -3.64
N SER A 352 18.66 -19.81 -4.64
CA SER A 352 18.19 -19.11 -5.84
C SER A 352 16.98 -18.23 -5.50
N VAL A 353 16.77 -17.16 -6.26
CA VAL A 353 15.57 -16.32 -6.11
C VAL A 353 14.31 -17.17 -6.26
N ALA A 354 14.27 -18.08 -7.21
CA ALA A 354 13.16 -18.99 -7.43
C ALA A 354 12.86 -19.88 -6.21
N ASP A 355 13.91 -20.51 -5.63
CA ASP A 355 13.75 -21.33 -4.42
C ASP A 355 13.30 -20.48 -3.22
N TYR A 356 13.84 -19.28 -3.09
CA TYR A 356 13.44 -18.36 -2.05
C TYR A 356 11.93 -18.02 -2.13
N TYR A 357 11.43 -17.63 -3.30
CA TYR A 357 10.01 -17.35 -3.49
C TYR A 357 9.13 -18.58 -3.29
N ALA A 358 9.60 -19.76 -3.70
CA ALA A 358 8.91 -21.02 -3.43
C ALA A 358 8.80 -21.28 -1.92
N MET A 359 9.90 -21.15 -1.17
CA MET A 359 9.92 -21.29 0.30
C MET A 359 8.97 -20.29 0.97
N CYS A 360 8.91 -19.07 0.47
CA CYS A 360 8.03 -18.05 0.98
C CYS A 360 6.56 -18.38 0.73
N SER A 361 6.22 -18.78 -0.48
CA SER A 361 4.88 -19.23 -0.85
C SER A 361 4.44 -20.41 0.02
N ASP A 362 5.32 -21.39 0.25
CA ASP A 362 5.04 -22.54 1.10
C ASP A 362 4.83 -22.15 2.56
N SER A 363 5.65 -21.23 3.07
CA SER A 363 5.51 -20.72 4.43
C SER A 363 4.19 -19.99 4.63
N ILE A 364 3.77 -19.15 3.68
CA ILE A 364 2.51 -18.43 3.72
C ILE A 364 1.34 -19.41 3.67
N ARG A 365 1.34 -20.33 2.70
CA ARG A 365 0.29 -21.34 2.56
C ARG A 365 0.13 -22.17 3.84
N SER A 366 1.24 -22.67 4.36
CA SER A 366 1.24 -23.47 5.60
C SER A 366 0.75 -22.67 6.80
N ARG A 367 1.20 -21.41 6.94
CA ARG A 367 0.85 -20.56 8.07
C ARG A 367 -0.63 -20.20 8.12
N PHE A 368 -1.23 -19.89 6.97
CA PHE A 368 -2.64 -19.45 6.87
C PHE A 368 -3.59 -20.56 6.40
N GLY A 369 -3.10 -21.77 6.21
CA GLY A 369 -3.90 -22.92 5.77
C GLY A 369 -4.46 -22.76 4.35
N LEU A 370 -3.75 -22.03 3.47
CA LEU A 370 -4.18 -21.77 2.10
C LEU A 370 -3.88 -22.96 1.20
N SER A 371 -4.76 -23.24 0.25
CA SER A 371 -4.62 -24.35 -0.71
C SER A 371 -3.60 -24.04 -1.82
N ASN A 372 -3.44 -22.77 -2.17
CA ASN A 372 -2.46 -22.24 -3.12
C ASN A 372 -1.94 -20.88 -2.65
N THR A 373 -1.04 -20.26 -3.39
CA THR A 373 -0.51 -18.95 -3.04
C THR A 373 -1.55 -17.84 -3.20
N GLY A 374 -2.56 -18.03 -4.08
CA GLY A 374 -3.60 -17.04 -4.36
C GLY A 374 -3.11 -15.79 -5.09
N PHE A 375 -4.04 -15.03 -5.66
CA PHE A 375 -3.72 -13.79 -6.37
C PHE A 375 -3.08 -12.75 -5.46
N MET A 376 -3.71 -12.48 -4.31
CA MET A 376 -3.27 -11.44 -3.37
C MET A 376 -1.86 -11.70 -2.85
N MET A 377 -1.52 -12.96 -2.54
CA MET A 377 -0.17 -13.30 -2.08
C MET A 377 0.87 -13.16 -3.18
N GLN A 378 0.53 -13.52 -4.42
CA GLN A 378 1.42 -13.34 -5.55
C GLN A 378 1.66 -11.85 -5.83
N LEU A 379 0.64 -11.00 -5.68
CA LEU A 379 0.77 -9.56 -5.82
C LEU A 379 1.70 -8.98 -4.74
N CYS A 380 1.50 -9.37 -3.49
CA CYS A 380 2.40 -8.98 -2.40
C CYS A 380 3.85 -9.45 -2.63
N LEU A 381 4.03 -10.66 -3.20
CA LEU A 381 5.36 -11.16 -3.57
C LEU A 381 5.99 -10.35 -4.70
N LEU A 382 5.18 -9.94 -5.70
CA LEU A 382 5.66 -9.05 -6.77
C LEU A 382 6.12 -7.72 -6.19
N HIS A 383 5.32 -7.10 -5.32
CA HIS A 383 5.71 -5.85 -4.65
C HIS A 383 7.04 -6.00 -3.92
N ARG A 384 7.28 -7.12 -3.23
CA ARG A 384 8.55 -7.36 -2.55
C ARG A 384 9.75 -7.41 -3.49
N VAL A 385 9.59 -7.96 -4.69
CA VAL A 385 10.65 -7.89 -5.72
C VAL A 385 10.89 -6.45 -6.15
N LEU A 386 9.81 -5.65 -6.22
CA LEU A 386 9.88 -4.27 -6.70
C LEU A 386 10.30 -3.29 -5.60
N ASP A 387 9.89 -3.54 -4.35
CA ASP A 387 10.12 -2.68 -3.18
C ASP A 387 11.47 -2.91 -2.46
N PHE A 388 12.29 -3.83 -2.93
CA PHE A 388 13.64 -3.89 -2.44
C PHE A 388 14.38 -2.61 -2.88
N ASP A 389 14.14 -1.54 -2.14
CA ASP A 389 14.91 -0.31 -2.19
C ASP A 389 16.34 -0.54 -1.70
N PHE A 390 17.13 -1.13 -2.54
CA PHE A 390 18.55 -0.81 -2.56
C PHE A 390 18.68 0.50 -3.33
N GLU A 391 18.61 1.56 -2.57
CA GLU A 391 18.72 2.92 -3.04
C GLU A 391 20.12 3.18 -3.56
N GLY A 392 20.21 3.21 -4.85
CA GLY A 392 21.38 3.60 -5.60
C GLY A 392 21.05 3.49 -7.08
N SER A 393 21.03 4.62 -7.76
CA SER A 393 20.77 4.71 -9.20
C SER A 393 21.90 4.16 -10.08
N ASP A 394 22.78 3.29 -9.54
CA ASP A 394 23.83 2.71 -10.32
C ASP A 394 23.36 1.51 -11.18
N ASP A 395 24.07 1.27 -12.29
CA ASP A 395 23.77 0.18 -13.22
C ASP A 395 23.69 -1.20 -12.55
N TRP A 396 24.38 -1.38 -11.44
CA TRP A 396 24.37 -2.60 -10.65
C TRP A 396 22.99 -2.87 -10.06
N PHE A 397 22.36 -1.84 -9.48
CA PHE A 397 21.05 -1.95 -8.84
C PHE A 397 19.95 -2.30 -9.82
N LEU A 398 19.89 -1.58 -10.96
CA LEU A 398 18.90 -1.85 -12.03
C LEU A 398 19.10 -3.26 -12.60
N THR A 399 20.36 -3.68 -12.78
CA THR A 399 20.69 -5.05 -13.22
C THR A 399 20.18 -6.07 -12.21
N ARG A 400 20.45 -5.85 -10.92
CA ARG A 400 20.03 -6.76 -9.86
C ARG A 400 18.49 -6.87 -9.77
N LYS A 401 17.75 -5.76 -9.79
CA LYS A 401 16.28 -5.79 -9.80
C LYS A 401 15.72 -6.52 -11.00
N ALA A 402 16.25 -6.28 -12.19
CA ALA A 402 15.84 -6.97 -13.39
C ALA A 402 16.03 -8.47 -13.28
N GLU A 403 17.17 -8.91 -12.73
CA GLU A 403 17.48 -10.31 -12.56
C GLU A 403 16.64 -10.98 -11.46
N GLU A 404 16.40 -10.30 -10.34
CA GLU A 404 15.50 -10.78 -9.28
C GLU A 404 14.08 -10.97 -9.84
N LEU A 405 13.59 -10.01 -10.60
CA LEU A 405 12.29 -10.09 -11.23
C LEU A 405 12.22 -11.24 -12.25
N ALA A 406 13.27 -11.41 -13.08
CA ALA A 406 13.35 -12.54 -14.01
C ALA A 406 13.33 -13.90 -13.29
N GLY A 407 13.96 -14.00 -12.12
CA GLY A 407 13.94 -15.20 -11.26
C GLY A 407 12.58 -15.43 -10.58
N ALA A 408 11.86 -14.38 -10.24
CA ALA A 408 10.56 -14.45 -9.58
C ALA A 408 9.40 -14.73 -10.55
N ILE A 409 9.44 -14.24 -11.79
CA ILE A 409 8.38 -14.38 -12.80
C ILE A 409 7.86 -15.82 -12.94
N PRO A 410 8.72 -16.87 -13.01
CA PRO A 410 8.23 -18.24 -13.13
C PRO A 410 7.44 -18.76 -11.92
N GLN A 411 7.49 -18.08 -10.78
CA GLN A 411 6.75 -18.45 -9.56
C GLN A 411 5.32 -17.90 -9.56
N PHE A 412 5.00 -16.93 -10.42
CA PHE A 412 3.67 -16.37 -10.53
C PHE A 412 2.81 -17.22 -11.45
N THR A 413 1.62 -17.58 -10.98
CA THR A 413 0.62 -18.36 -11.73
C THR A 413 -0.58 -17.52 -12.16
N ALA A 414 -0.77 -16.33 -11.57
CA ALA A 414 -1.82 -15.39 -11.95
C ALA A 414 -1.41 -14.65 -13.24
N PRO A 415 -2.20 -14.76 -14.33
CA PRO A 415 -1.80 -14.23 -15.64
C PRO A 415 -1.54 -12.72 -15.64
N SER A 416 -2.36 -11.93 -14.94
CA SER A 416 -2.19 -10.47 -14.81
C SER A 416 -0.89 -10.10 -14.09
N ILE A 417 -0.53 -10.83 -13.04
CA ILE A 417 0.72 -10.63 -12.30
C ILE A 417 1.92 -10.97 -13.18
N CYS A 418 1.87 -12.12 -13.87
CA CYS A 418 2.92 -12.50 -14.80
C CYS A 418 3.10 -11.46 -15.91
N HIS A 419 1.99 -10.99 -16.49
CA HIS A 419 2.03 -9.99 -17.56
C HIS A 419 2.66 -8.69 -17.08
N HIS A 420 2.22 -8.21 -15.93
CA HIS A 420 2.73 -6.97 -15.33
C HIS A 420 4.20 -7.09 -14.93
N ALA A 421 4.60 -8.21 -14.31
CA ALA A 421 6.00 -8.49 -13.97
C ALA A 421 6.92 -8.47 -15.19
N VAL A 422 6.46 -9.04 -16.32
CA VAL A 422 7.19 -9.00 -17.59
C VAL A 422 7.29 -7.57 -18.13
N ASP A 423 6.25 -6.76 -18.03
CA ASP A 423 6.28 -5.37 -18.50
C ASP A 423 7.18 -4.49 -17.65
N VAL A 424 7.20 -4.70 -16.33
CA VAL A 424 8.17 -4.03 -15.43
C VAL A 424 9.60 -4.46 -15.75
N TYR A 425 9.83 -5.76 -15.95
CA TYR A 425 11.14 -6.28 -16.35
C TYR A 425 11.63 -5.63 -17.65
N ARG A 426 10.77 -5.54 -18.65
CA ARG A 426 11.11 -4.87 -19.93
C ARG A 426 11.46 -3.40 -19.72
N ARG A 427 10.73 -2.69 -18.88
CA ARG A 427 11.04 -1.28 -18.54
C ARG A 427 12.41 -1.15 -17.91
N PHE A 428 12.76 -1.97 -16.93
CA PHE A 428 14.11 -1.97 -16.33
C PHE A 428 15.22 -2.22 -17.35
N VAL A 429 15.02 -3.16 -18.27
CA VAL A 429 15.99 -3.44 -19.34
C VAL A 429 16.11 -2.25 -20.30
N ILE A 430 14.97 -1.64 -20.71
CA ILE A 430 14.95 -0.48 -21.60
C ILE A 430 15.57 0.74 -20.92
N GLU A 431 15.28 0.99 -19.65
CA GLU A 431 15.86 2.10 -18.89
C GLU A 431 17.38 1.95 -18.75
N ARG A 432 17.85 0.73 -18.52
CA ARG A 432 19.29 0.44 -18.48
C ARG A 432 19.97 0.69 -19.82
N GLU A 433 19.34 0.26 -20.92
CA GLU A 433 19.88 0.45 -22.26
C GLU A 433 19.65 1.89 -22.78
N GLY A 434 18.62 2.57 -22.25
CA GLY A 434 18.12 3.87 -22.71
C GLY A 434 18.59 5.09 -21.95
N ASN A 435 19.36 4.95 -20.84
CA ASN A 435 19.92 6.07 -20.10
C ASN A 435 20.85 6.99 -20.94
N ALA A 436 20.98 6.72 -22.24
CA ALA A 436 21.65 7.56 -23.21
C ALA A 436 20.74 8.57 -23.93
N ARG A 437 19.39 8.51 -23.77
CA ARG A 437 18.46 9.35 -24.53
C ARG A 437 17.14 9.62 -23.81
N MET A 438 17.14 10.43 -22.77
CA MET A 438 15.94 11.18 -22.43
C MET A 438 15.93 12.48 -23.20
N ASP A 439 15.08 12.54 -24.21
CA ASP A 439 14.85 13.73 -25.02
C ASP A 439 14.32 14.89 -24.16
N ALA A 440 15.07 16.00 -24.15
CA ALA A 440 14.76 17.26 -23.51
C ALA A 440 13.64 18.08 -24.21
N SER A 441 12.72 17.43 -24.94
CA SER A 441 11.87 18.16 -25.89
C SER A 441 10.51 18.64 -25.35
N ASN A 442 10.08 18.26 -24.13
CA ASN A 442 8.82 18.75 -23.55
C ASN A 442 9.02 19.16 -22.08
N SER A 443 9.55 20.35 -21.84
CA SER A 443 9.62 20.94 -20.50
C SER A 443 8.22 21.24 -19.96
N THR A 444 7.85 20.59 -18.86
CA THR A 444 6.60 20.87 -18.14
C THR A 444 6.76 22.06 -17.20
N PRO A 445 5.69 22.70 -16.71
CA PRO A 445 5.79 23.72 -15.66
C PRO A 445 6.53 23.23 -14.41
N GLY A 446 6.37 21.95 -14.04
CA GLY A 446 7.11 21.32 -12.95
C GLY A 446 8.62 21.22 -13.22
N ASP A 447 9.01 20.97 -14.49
CA ASP A 447 10.41 20.98 -14.89
C ASP A 447 11.01 22.39 -14.76
N SER A 448 10.28 23.41 -15.19
CA SER A 448 10.71 24.80 -15.09
C SER A 448 10.88 25.25 -13.64
N LEU A 449 9.92 24.90 -12.77
CA LEU A 449 10.00 25.20 -11.33
C LEU A 449 11.20 24.49 -10.68
N PHE A 450 11.34 23.19 -10.92
CA PHE A 450 12.47 22.41 -10.39
C PHE A 450 13.81 22.95 -10.88
N GLN A 451 13.89 23.30 -12.16
CA GLN A 451 15.11 23.90 -12.72
C GLN A 451 15.46 25.23 -12.05
N SER A 452 14.46 26.10 -11.80
CA SER A 452 14.69 27.38 -11.09
C SER A 452 15.19 27.18 -9.66
N LEU A 453 14.69 26.16 -8.96
CA LEU A 453 15.18 25.80 -7.62
C LEU A 453 16.63 25.32 -7.66
N LYS A 454 17.01 24.48 -8.64
CA LYS A 454 18.39 24.02 -8.79
C LYS A 454 19.36 25.16 -9.17
N GLU A 455 18.97 26.01 -10.09
CA GLU A 455 19.81 27.13 -10.57
C GLU A 455 20.19 28.11 -9.46
N LYS A 456 19.29 28.35 -8.49
CA LYS A 456 19.56 29.16 -7.31
C LYS A 456 20.78 28.66 -6.50
N TYR A 457 21.01 27.34 -6.54
CA TYR A 457 22.07 26.68 -5.78
C TYR A 457 23.10 25.98 -6.68
N ALA A 458 23.25 26.41 -7.92
CA ALA A 458 24.15 25.79 -8.89
C ALA A 458 25.58 25.64 -8.34
N GLY A 459 26.21 24.50 -8.62
CA GLY A 459 27.57 24.19 -8.17
C GLY A 459 27.65 23.65 -6.74
N ASN A 460 26.54 23.55 -6.02
CA ASN A 460 26.46 22.85 -4.73
C ASN A 460 25.84 21.44 -4.89
N VAL A 461 26.19 20.58 -3.98
CA VAL A 461 25.37 19.37 -3.72
C VAL A 461 24.11 19.83 -3.01
N ILE A 462 22.93 19.37 -3.47
CA ILE A 462 21.65 19.82 -2.92
C ILE A 462 20.91 18.61 -2.38
N TYR A 463 20.52 18.67 -1.11
CA TYR A 463 19.53 17.77 -0.53
C TYR A 463 18.20 18.49 -0.40
N MET A 464 17.16 17.95 -1.04
CA MET A 464 15.79 18.45 -0.94
C MET A 464 14.95 17.47 -0.13
N ASP A 465 14.28 17.95 0.92
CA ASP A 465 13.38 17.20 1.77
C ASP A 465 11.97 17.81 1.70
N PHE A 466 11.05 17.07 1.12
CA PHE A 466 9.64 17.45 1.04
C PHE A 466 8.94 16.98 2.31
N TRP A 467 8.48 17.93 3.11
CA TRP A 467 7.99 17.70 4.45
C TRP A 467 6.66 18.39 4.75
N GLY A 468 6.09 18.12 5.93
CA GLY A 468 4.93 18.84 6.45
C GLY A 468 4.90 18.85 7.97
N ILE A 469 4.31 19.89 8.57
CA ILE A 469 4.23 20.04 10.03
C ILE A 469 3.47 18.88 10.69
N GLY A 470 2.47 18.30 10.01
CA GLY A 470 1.74 17.11 10.43
C GLY A 470 2.51 15.80 10.28
N CYS A 471 3.58 15.76 9.49
CA CYS A 471 4.35 14.55 9.18
C CYS A 471 5.34 14.23 10.33
N GLY A 472 5.00 13.23 11.13
CA GLY A 472 5.85 12.77 12.24
C GLY A 472 7.22 12.24 11.79
N PRO A 473 7.28 11.33 10.79
CA PRO A 473 8.54 10.84 10.22
C PRO A 473 9.44 11.96 9.67
N CYS A 474 8.86 12.92 8.93
CA CYS A 474 9.61 14.05 8.38
C CYS A 474 10.31 14.87 9.49
N ARG A 475 9.54 15.23 10.54
CA ARG A 475 10.10 15.99 11.68
C ARG A 475 11.21 15.23 12.39
N ARG A 476 11.08 13.92 12.52
CA ARG A 476 12.13 13.08 13.12
C ARG A 476 13.38 13.06 12.25
N GLY A 477 13.22 12.85 10.93
CA GLY A 477 14.34 12.88 9.97
C GLY A 477 15.14 14.17 10.05
N MET A 478 14.46 15.34 10.09
CA MET A 478 15.15 16.63 10.27
C MET A 478 15.94 16.70 11.57
N LEU A 479 15.37 16.21 12.70
CA LEU A 479 16.06 16.18 13.99
C LEU A 479 17.31 15.30 13.95
N ASP A 480 17.22 14.15 13.31
CA ASP A 480 18.33 13.19 13.19
C ASP A 480 19.45 13.74 12.30
N GLN A 481 19.12 14.57 11.30
CA GLN A 481 20.08 15.16 10.36
C GLN A 481 20.82 16.41 10.89
N ARG A 482 20.43 17.02 12.00
CA ARG A 482 21.03 18.28 12.51
C ARG A 482 22.54 18.26 12.57
N THR A 483 23.13 17.17 13.07
CA THR A 483 24.59 17.03 13.17
C THR A 483 25.25 17.04 11.80
N LEU A 484 24.63 16.40 10.81
CA LEU A 484 25.12 16.38 9.44
C LEU A 484 25.05 17.78 8.80
N VAL A 485 23.93 18.46 8.98
CA VAL A 485 23.74 19.83 8.45
C VAL A 485 24.81 20.78 9.03
N GLU A 486 25.06 20.74 10.34
CA GLU A 486 26.11 21.56 10.98
C GLU A 486 27.52 21.18 10.50
N GLN A 487 27.78 19.89 10.25
CA GLN A 487 29.08 19.44 9.72
C GLN A 487 29.36 20.02 8.33
N TYR A 488 28.37 20.20 7.49
CA TYR A 488 28.52 20.65 6.09
C TYR A 488 28.11 22.11 5.88
N LYS A 489 27.87 22.90 6.91
CA LYS A 489 27.41 24.29 6.80
C LYS A 489 28.33 25.21 5.97
N ASP A 490 29.64 24.99 6.04
CA ASP A 490 30.65 25.76 5.31
C ASP A 490 31.07 25.08 3.99
N ALA A 491 30.57 23.92 3.68
CA ALA A 491 30.82 23.18 2.44
C ALA A 491 29.85 23.62 1.32
N PRO A 492 30.17 23.34 0.05
CA PRO A 492 29.21 23.55 -1.05
C PRO A 492 28.11 22.50 -1.05
N VAL A 493 27.38 22.40 0.04
CA VAL A 493 26.21 21.56 0.26
C VAL A 493 25.05 22.45 0.72
N ARG A 494 23.84 22.19 0.22
CA ARG A 494 22.62 22.90 0.61
C ARG A 494 21.55 21.93 1.01
N PHE A 495 20.97 22.16 2.19
CA PHE A 495 19.82 21.40 2.71
C PHE A 495 18.59 22.29 2.54
N LEU A 496 17.65 21.83 1.71
CA LEU A 496 16.40 22.53 1.37
C LEU A 496 15.23 21.74 1.94
N TYR A 497 14.47 22.37 2.82
CA TYR A 497 13.25 21.80 3.42
C TYR A 497 12.05 22.47 2.77
N ILE A 498 11.29 21.70 2.00
CA ILE A 498 10.22 22.18 1.11
C ILE A 498 8.89 21.71 1.65
N CYS A 499 7.92 22.59 1.85
CA CYS A 499 6.58 22.24 2.28
C CYS A 499 5.49 23.00 1.52
N ASN A 500 4.28 22.43 1.49
CA ASN A 500 3.08 23.11 1.02
C ASN A 500 2.57 24.04 2.13
N GLU A 501 2.52 25.34 1.87
CA GLU A 501 2.10 26.34 2.87
C GLU A 501 0.63 26.15 3.31
N LYS A 502 -0.24 25.57 2.47
CA LYS A 502 -1.62 25.27 2.81
C LYS A 502 -1.72 24.23 3.92
N ASP A 503 -0.99 23.13 3.80
CA ASP A 503 -1.05 21.99 4.74
C ASP A 503 -0.06 22.13 5.89
N SER A 504 0.92 23.01 5.70
CA SER A 504 1.95 23.35 6.69
C SER A 504 2.01 24.88 6.86
N PRO A 505 1.02 25.47 7.57
CA PRO A 505 0.98 26.91 7.75
C PRO A 505 2.27 27.46 8.32
N ARG A 506 2.70 28.62 7.82
CA ARG A 506 4.02 29.22 8.08
C ARG A 506 4.32 29.35 9.58
N GLU A 507 3.40 29.92 10.36
CA GLU A 507 3.62 30.20 11.79
C GLU A 507 3.95 28.92 12.60
N PRO A 508 3.14 27.84 12.61
CA PRO A 508 3.49 26.62 13.35
C PRO A 508 4.72 25.90 12.78
N SER A 509 4.96 26.00 11.48
CA SER A 509 6.12 25.40 10.83
C SER A 509 7.40 26.11 11.22
N GLU A 510 7.47 27.43 11.10
CA GLU A 510 8.63 28.26 11.52
C GLU A 510 8.91 28.13 13.03
N LYS A 511 7.83 28.03 13.83
CA LYS A 511 7.99 27.75 15.26
C LYS A 511 8.67 26.41 15.52
N PHE A 512 8.23 25.33 14.85
CA PHE A 512 8.88 24.02 14.98
C PHE A 512 10.35 24.06 14.57
N LEU A 513 10.66 24.70 13.43
CA LEU A 513 12.01 24.82 12.91
C LEU A 513 12.93 25.57 13.89
N THR A 514 12.43 26.69 14.43
CA THR A 514 13.18 27.52 15.41
C THR A 514 13.36 26.83 16.75
N ASP A 515 12.29 26.26 17.33
CA ASP A 515 12.33 25.59 18.63
C ASP A 515 13.27 24.38 18.63
N ASN A 516 13.51 23.78 17.47
CA ASN A 516 14.36 22.61 17.32
C ASN A 516 15.70 22.89 16.64
N ASP A 517 16.04 24.14 16.38
CA ASP A 517 17.29 24.56 15.73
C ASP A 517 17.54 23.79 14.41
N ILE A 518 16.52 23.74 13.53
CA ILE A 518 16.64 23.10 12.22
C ILE A 518 17.30 24.09 11.27
N GLN A 519 18.58 23.90 11.00
CA GLN A 519 19.37 24.69 10.07
C GLN A 519 19.12 24.23 8.63
N GLY A 520 19.32 25.15 7.67
CA GLY A 520 19.07 24.91 6.25
C GLY A 520 18.17 25.99 5.65
N GLU A 521 17.76 25.79 4.41
CA GLU A 521 16.83 26.71 3.75
C GLU A 521 15.40 26.15 3.74
N HIS A 522 14.47 26.98 4.18
CA HIS A 522 13.06 26.58 4.32
C HIS A 522 12.25 27.26 3.22
N ILE A 523 11.62 26.43 2.38
CA ILE A 523 10.87 26.88 1.20
C ILE A 523 9.39 26.50 1.41
N PHE A 524 8.54 27.52 1.43
CA PHE A 524 7.09 27.37 1.53
C PHE A 524 6.51 27.59 0.14
N LEU A 525 6.01 26.53 -0.47
CA LEU A 525 5.41 26.55 -1.79
C LEU A 525 3.90 26.83 -1.70
N SER A 526 3.38 27.53 -2.69
CA SER A 526 1.94 27.55 -2.94
C SER A 526 1.43 26.15 -3.30
N SER A 527 0.12 25.92 -3.17
CA SER A 527 -0.48 24.63 -3.56
C SER A 527 -0.22 24.30 -5.03
N ASP A 528 -0.26 25.30 -5.92
CA ASP A 528 0.02 25.07 -7.34
C ASP A 528 1.47 24.65 -7.59
N GLU A 529 2.45 25.32 -6.97
CA GLU A 529 3.86 24.94 -7.07
C GLU A 529 4.12 23.54 -6.48
N TRP A 530 3.50 23.23 -5.34
CA TRP A 530 3.54 21.90 -4.74
C TRP A 530 3.00 20.84 -5.68
N ASN A 531 1.80 21.07 -6.26
CA ASN A 531 1.16 20.15 -7.20
C ASN A 531 2.03 19.91 -8.44
N LEU A 532 2.70 20.92 -8.95
CA LEU A 532 3.61 20.77 -10.08
C LEU A 532 4.82 19.88 -9.74
N LEU A 533 5.41 20.00 -8.54
CA LEU A 533 6.56 19.17 -8.14
C LEU A 533 6.14 17.74 -7.79
N THR A 534 5.02 17.55 -7.09
CA THR A 534 4.51 16.19 -6.80
C THR A 534 4.17 15.44 -8.08
N SER A 535 3.56 16.12 -9.06
CA SER A 535 3.31 15.56 -10.39
C SER A 535 4.60 15.26 -11.15
N LYS A 536 5.59 16.16 -11.12
CA LYS A 536 6.88 15.92 -11.77
C LYS A 536 7.60 14.69 -11.23
N PHE A 537 7.65 14.53 -9.92
CA PHE A 537 8.38 13.45 -9.26
C PHE A 537 7.53 12.22 -8.96
N GLN A 538 6.24 12.27 -9.28
CA GLN A 538 5.28 11.19 -9.09
C GLN A 538 5.24 10.66 -7.65
N PHE A 539 5.12 11.56 -6.65
CA PHE A 539 4.92 11.18 -5.25
C PHE A 539 3.62 11.80 -4.70
N ASN A 540 2.92 11.07 -3.85
CA ASN A 540 1.69 11.48 -3.17
C ASN A 540 1.80 11.40 -1.65
N ALA A 541 2.96 11.02 -1.13
CA ALA A 541 3.24 10.90 0.31
C ALA A 541 4.56 11.55 0.68
N ILE A 542 4.68 11.96 1.94
CA ILE A 542 5.91 12.51 2.54
C ILE A 542 6.30 11.69 3.78
N PRO A 543 7.60 11.57 4.10
CA PRO A 543 8.73 12.28 3.49
C PRO A 543 9.05 11.80 2.07
N PHE A 544 9.43 12.73 1.20
CA PHE A 544 10.03 12.45 -0.09
C PHE A 544 11.32 13.27 -0.22
N THR A 545 12.41 12.67 -0.68
CA THR A 545 13.71 13.33 -0.70
C THR A 545 14.45 13.16 -2.01
N LEU A 546 15.28 14.15 -2.35
CA LEU A 546 16.16 14.14 -3.52
C LEU A 546 17.57 14.55 -3.10
N LEU A 547 18.58 13.81 -3.59
CA LEU A 547 19.97 14.21 -3.52
C LEU A 547 20.46 14.54 -4.94
N ILE A 548 21.04 15.73 -5.11
CA ILE A 548 21.41 16.29 -6.42
C ILE A 548 22.90 16.62 -6.37
N ASP A 549 23.64 16.20 -7.39
CA ASP A 549 25.07 16.47 -7.52
C ASP A 549 25.35 17.93 -7.92
N ARG A 550 26.62 18.32 -7.94
CA ARG A 550 27.06 19.66 -8.31
C ARG A 550 26.76 20.05 -9.76
N ASN A 551 26.50 19.08 -10.62
CA ASN A 551 26.10 19.29 -12.02
C ASN A 551 24.59 19.43 -12.19
N GLY A 552 23.81 19.27 -11.09
CA GLY A 552 22.35 19.34 -11.11
C GLY A 552 21.65 18.03 -11.46
N ASN A 553 22.35 16.88 -11.45
CA ASN A 553 21.75 15.59 -11.68
C ASN A 553 21.22 15.01 -10.37
N ILE A 554 20.03 14.42 -10.40
CA ILE A 554 19.49 13.66 -9.27
C ILE A 554 20.28 12.36 -9.17
N VAL A 555 20.93 12.12 -8.04
CA VAL A 555 21.74 10.91 -7.79
C VAL A 555 21.07 9.93 -6.84
N GLU A 556 20.18 10.40 -5.97
CA GLU A 556 19.39 9.55 -5.06
C GLU A 556 18.01 10.12 -4.83
N LYS A 557 17.01 9.23 -4.58
CA LYS A 557 15.64 9.58 -4.20
C LYS A 557 15.26 8.75 -2.96
N ASN A 558 14.51 9.40 -2.05
CA ASN A 558 13.99 8.77 -0.82
C ASN A 558 15.08 8.24 0.14
N VAL A 559 16.30 8.77 0.05
CA VAL A 559 17.41 8.41 0.91
C VAL A 559 17.90 9.62 1.69
N PRO A 560 17.95 9.54 3.03
CA PRO A 560 18.65 10.56 3.80
C PRO A 560 20.15 10.56 3.47
N PRO A 561 20.78 11.73 3.27
CA PRO A 561 22.19 11.79 2.91
C PRO A 561 23.07 11.31 4.07
N THR A 562 24.16 10.63 3.74
CA THR A 562 25.21 10.28 4.69
C THR A 562 26.46 11.15 4.47
N ALA A 563 27.29 11.30 5.52
CA ALA A 563 28.56 12.03 5.37
C ALA A 563 29.44 11.42 4.27
N ALA A 564 29.50 10.10 4.19
CA ALA A 564 30.29 9.40 3.16
C ALA A 564 29.79 9.73 1.73
N LYS A 565 28.47 9.81 1.52
CA LYS A 565 27.90 10.15 0.22
C LYS A 565 28.11 11.63 -0.13
N LEU A 566 27.95 12.53 0.82
CA LEU A 566 28.26 13.95 0.60
C LEU A 566 29.75 14.16 0.26
N ASP A 567 30.66 13.49 0.97
CA ASP A 567 32.11 13.55 0.67
C ASP A 567 32.44 13.00 -0.72
N GLU A 568 31.75 11.97 -1.16
CA GLU A 568 31.86 11.43 -2.52
C GLU A 568 31.46 12.47 -3.57
N LEU A 569 30.30 13.12 -3.39
CA LEU A 569 29.76 14.12 -4.33
C LEU A 569 30.50 15.45 -4.34
N LEU A 570 31.33 15.70 -3.32
CA LEU A 570 32.17 16.90 -3.23
C LEU A 570 33.52 16.72 -3.94
N LYS A 571 33.94 15.53 -4.24
CA LYS A 571 35.18 15.25 -5.01
C LYS A 571 35.01 15.55 -6.48
#